data_8f665858932db2780e987a8878fdae02
#
_entry.id   8f665858932db2780e987a8878fdae02
#
_cell.length_a   1.000
_cell.length_b   1.000
_cell.length_c   1.000
_cell.angle_alpha   90.00
_cell.angle_beta   90.00
_cell.angle_gamma   90.00
#
_symmetry.space_group_name_H-M   'P 1'
#
loop_
_entity.id
_entity.type
_entity.pdbx_description
1 polymer ?
#
loop_
_entity_poly.entity_id
_entity_poly.type
_entity_poly.pdbx_seq_one_letter_code
_entity_poly.pdbx_strand_id
1 'polypeptide(L)'
;MLDPAPRSPAKDLADSTSTQLLHDADGFSIATWKNVALHLWTVAATPEMVAKLDEFSLAFTRAHPEGISAIHVIAKGAPLPGKEVRDLLRDVSDRHAKHVACVCHVVEGSGFWASALQSFLTGLHWLSQRSYSLHICSDIAAAAQWVPGPHAQRTKVTLAPAELEQAIRFVRNRVD
;
A
#
# COMPACT_ATOMS: atom_id res chain seq x y z
N MET A 1 19.48 -35.98 10.84
CA MET A 1 19.42 -34.50 10.89
C MET A 1 18.27 -34.12 9.99
N LEU A 2 17.09 -33.84 10.57
CA LEU A 2 15.89 -33.53 9.81
C LEU A 2 15.93 -32.01 9.48
N ASP A 3 15.91 -31.71 8.20
CA ASP A 3 15.83 -30.35 7.67
C ASP A 3 14.50 -29.73 8.16
N PRO A 4 14.48 -28.51 8.73
CA PRO A 4 13.24 -27.89 9.17
C PRO A 4 12.35 -27.63 7.94
N ALA A 5 11.09 -28.09 8.03
CA ALA A 5 10.10 -27.89 6.99
C ALA A 5 9.98 -26.42 6.59
N PRO A 6 9.79 -26.09 5.28
CA PRO A 6 9.66 -24.72 4.82
C PRO A 6 8.50 -24.04 5.55
N ARG A 7 8.77 -22.88 6.18
CA ARG A 7 7.75 -22.07 6.86
C ARG A 7 6.71 -21.60 5.85
N SER A 8 5.45 -21.77 6.18
CA SER A 8 4.34 -21.32 5.33
C SER A 8 4.35 -19.78 5.22
N PRO A 9 4.41 -19.19 4.01
CA PRO A 9 4.46 -17.74 3.83
C PRO A 9 3.29 -16.97 4.48
N ALA A 10 2.15 -17.64 4.70
CA ALA A 10 0.99 -17.04 5.36
C ALA A 10 1.21 -16.79 6.87
N LYS A 11 2.09 -17.55 7.53
CA LYS A 11 2.37 -17.39 8.97
C LYS A 11 3.35 -16.25 9.23
N ASP A 12 4.25 -15.99 8.28
CA ASP A 12 5.21 -14.89 8.38
C ASP A 12 4.56 -13.52 8.13
N LEU A 13 3.42 -13.47 7.43
CA LEU A 13 2.64 -12.26 7.18
C LEU A 13 1.83 -11.79 8.39
N ALA A 14 1.48 -12.68 9.31
CA ALA A 14 0.55 -12.39 10.42
C ALA A 14 1.22 -11.85 11.69
N ASP A 15 2.54 -11.99 11.88
CA ASP A 15 3.15 -11.89 13.23
C ASP A 15 4.34 -10.92 13.31
N SER A 16 4.46 -9.96 12.39
CA SER A 16 5.65 -9.11 12.32
C SER A 16 5.46 -7.74 12.98
N THR A 17 6.11 -7.54 14.12
CA THR A 17 6.33 -6.21 14.71
C THR A 17 7.40 -5.40 13.96
N SER A 18 8.19 -6.03 13.09
CA SER A 18 9.20 -5.42 12.22
C SER A 18 8.68 -5.28 10.79
N THR A 19 9.15 -4.27 10.06
CA THR A 19 8.83 -4.12 8.63
C THR A 19 9.48 -5.24 7.83
N GLN A 20 8.67 -5.96 7.05
CA GLN A 20 9.13 -7.06 6.18
C GLN A 20 9.04 -6.65 4.73
N LEU A 21 10.15 -6.73 4.01
CA LEU A 21 10.20 -6.54 2.56
C LEU A 21 9.86 -7.87 1.87
N LEU A 22 8.86 -7.86 1.02
CA LEU A 22 8.36 -9.06 0.32
C LEU A 22 8.69 -9.05 -1.16
N HIS A 23 8.81 -7.86 -1.76
CA HIS A 23 9.16 -7.66 -3.16
C HIS A 23 9.91 -6.34 -3.32
N ASP A 24 10.96 -6.35 -4.15
CA ASP A 24 11.73 -5.15 -4.47
C ASP A 24 12.42 -5.36 -5.83
N ALA A 25 11.76 -4.98 -6.89
CA ALA A 25 12.28 -5.09 -8.25
C ALA A 25 11.59 -4.11 -9.19
N ASP A 26 12.29 -3.71 -10.25
CA ASP A 26 11.77 -2.96 -11.39
C ASP A 26 11.08 -1.63 -11.01
N GLY A 27 11.49 -1.02 -9.90
CA GLY A 27 10.92 0.24 -9.42
C GLY A 27 9.57 0.10 -8.69
N PHE A 28 9.23 -1.13 -8.28
CA PHE A 28 8.08 -1.43 -7.45
C PHE A 28 8.47 -2.27 -6.23
N SER A 29 8.10 -1.82 -5.04
CA SER A 29 8.37 -2.55 -3.80
C SER A 29 7.08 -2.82 -3.03
N ILE A 30 7.02 -4.00 -2.40
CA ILE A 30 5.95 -4.40 -1.47
C ILE A 30 6.58 -4.75 -0.13
N ALA A 31 6.08 -4.17 0.93
CA ALA A 31 6.44 -4.53 2.29
C ALA A 31 5.19 -4.56 3.18
N THR A 32 5.34 -5.14 4.37
CA THR A 32 4.30 -5.17 5.39
C THR A 32 4.85 -4.72 6.74
N TRP A 33 3.98 -4.12 7.54
CA TRP A 33 4.20 -3.84 8.94
C TRP A 33 2.89 -4.00 9.69
N LYS A 34 2.83 -4.96 10.62
CA LYS A 34 1.55 -5.38 11.21
C LYS A 34 0.54 -5.69 10.09
N ASN A 35 -0.68 -5.19 10.20
CA ASN A 35 -1.71 -5.29 9.14
C ASN A 35 -1.76 -4.06 8.20
N VAL A 36 -0.61 -3.44 7.96
CA VAL A 36 -0.45 -2.36 6.98
C VAL A 36 0.40 -2.83 5.82
N ALA A 37 -0.14 -2.73 4.60
CA ALA A 37 0.57 -2.93 3.36
C ALA A 37 1.28 -1.64 2.94
N LEU A 38 2.55 -1.72 2.59
CA LEU A 38 3.40 -0.61 2.19
C LEU A 38 3.89 -0.84 0.76
N HIS A 39 3.64 0.11 -0.13
CA HIS A 39 4.03 0.02 -1.54
C HIS A 39 4.84 1.25 -1.94
N LEU A 40 5.91 1.04 -2.70
CA LEU A 40 6.69 2.11 -3.32
C LEU A 40 6.61 1.98 -4.83
N TRP A 41 6.34 3.10 -5.51
CA TRP A 41 6.26 3.22 -6.95
C TRP A 41 7.23 4.29 -7.42
N THR A 42 8.25 3.90 -8.18
CA THR A 42 9.25 4.83 -8.74
C THR A 42 9.16 4.94 -10.25
N VAL A 43 8.40 4.05 -10.86
CA VAL A 43 8.13 3.99 -12.30
C VAL A 43 6.63 3.91 -12.57
N ALA A 44 6.22 4.00 -13.84
CA ALA A 44 4.84 3.72 -14.21
C ALA A 44 4.47 2.27 -13.88
N ALA A 45 3.31 2.06 -13.25
CA ALA A 45 2.82 0.73 -13.02
C ALA A 45 2.61 -0.03 -14.33
N THR A 46 2.95 -1.32 -14.34
CA THR A 46 2.74 -2.24 -15.46
C THR A 46 1.67 -3.28 -15.11
N PRO A 47 1.09 -3.99 -16.09
CA PRO A 47 0.15 -5.08 -15.83
C PRO A 47 0.73 -6.15 -14.88
N GLU A 48 2.02 -6.48 -15.03
CA GLU A 48 2.72 -7.48 -14.20
C GLU A 48 2.83 -7.02 -12.74
N MET A 49 3.13 -5.74 -12.50
CA MET A 49 3.16 -5.16 -11.16
C MET A 49 1.78 -5.18 -10.51
N VAL A 50 0.73 -4.88 -11.29
CA VAL A 50 -0.66 -4.93 -10.80
C VAL A 50 -1.09 -6.36 -10.47
N ALA A 51 -0.71 -7.35 -11.28
CA ALA A 51 -0.98 -8.75 -11.00
C ALA A 51 -0.29 -9.20 -9.70
N LYS A 52 0.96 -8.80 -9.48
CA LYS A 52 1.70 -9.06 -8.25
C LYS A 52 1.06 -8.37 -7.02
N LEU A 53 0.60 -7.13 -7.18
CA LEU A 53 -0.15 -6.41 -6.14
C LEU A 53 -1.45 -7.14 -5.77
N ASP A 54 -2.18 -7.67 -6.75
CA ASP A 54 -3.42 -8.42 -6.54
C ASP A 54 -3.17 -9.74 -5.79
N GLU A 55 -2.18 -10.51 -6.22
CA GLU A 55 -1.76 -11.75 -5.56
C GLU A 55 -1.37 -11.50 -4.09
N PHE A 56 -0.52 -10.48 -3.85
CA PHE A 56 -0.13 -10.07 -2.52
C PHE A 56 -1.36 -9.64 -1.69
N SER A 57 -2.22 -8.79 -2.24
CA SER A 57 -3.41 -8.28 -1.54
C SER A 57 -4.35 -9.40 -1.13
N LEU A 58 -4.52 -10.43 -1.99
CA LEU A 58 -5.34 -11.61 -1.68
C LEU A 58 -4.76 -12.41 -0.51
N ALA A 59 -3.44 -12.64 -0.49
CA ALA A 59 -2.78 -13.36 0.60
C ALA A 59 -2.83 -12.56 1.90
N PHE A 60 -2.56 -11.26 1.82
CA PHE A 60 -2.48 -10.37 2.98
C PHE A 60 -3.86 -10.14 3.64
N THR A 61 -4.92 -9.95 2.85
CA THR A 61 -6.29 -9.83 3.38
C THR A 61 -6.79 -11.13 4.02
N ARG A 62 -6.35 -12.28 3.54
CA ARG A 62 -6.65 -13.58 4.18
C ARG A 62 -5.93 -13.78 5.51
N ALA A 63 -4.70 -13.27 5.62
CA ALA A 63 -3.91 -13.33 6.85
C ALA A 63 -4.45 -12.37 7.94
N HIS A 64 -5.18 -11.31 7.53
CA HIS A 64 -5.70 -10.26 8.40
C HIS A 64 -7.23 -10.10 8.27
N PRO A 65 -8.02 -11.04 8.83
CA PRO A 65 -9.48 -10.99 8.74
C PRO A 65 -10.10 -9.77 9.45
N GLU A 66 -9.37 -9.16 10.38
CA GLU A 66 -9.74 -7.90 11.04
C GLU A 66 -9.71 -6.69 10.09
N GLY A 67 -9.05 -6.83 8.97
CA GLY A 67 -8.86 -5.78 7.96
C GLY A 67 -7.44 -5.25 7.89
N ILE A 68 -7.14 -4.59 6.77
CA ILE A 68 -5.83 -4.02 6.46
C ILE A 68 -5.94 -2.54 6.11
N SER A 69 -4.81 -1.83 6.15
CA SER A 69 -4.64 -0.53 5.48
C SER A 69 -3.54 -0.60 4.44
N ALA A 70 -3.61 0.23 3.40
CA ALA A 70 -2.59 0.31 2.38
C ALA A 70 -2.01 1.73 2.30
N ILE A 71 -0.69 1.83 2.19
CA ILE A 71 0.02 3.08 1.96
C ILE A 71 0.84 2.94 0.68
N HIS A 72 0.58 3.82 -0.28
CA HIS A 72 1.30 3.88 -1.54
C HIS A 72 2.17 5.13 -1.55
N VAL A 73 3.48 4.97 -1.52
CA VAL A 73 4.44 6.05 -1.76
C VAL A 73 4.72 6.10 -3.25
N ILE A 74 4.43 7.23 -3.87
CA ILE A 74 4.63 7.47 -5.29
C ILE A 74 5.74 8.50 -5.41
N ALA A 75 6.90 8.05 -5.89
CA ALA A 75 8.09 8.87 -6.01
C ALA A 75 7.89 10.02 -7.00
N LYS A 76 8.59 11.11 -6.76
CA LYS A 76 8.57 12.28 -7.65
C LYS A 76 8.90 11.90 -9.09
N GLY A 77 8.01 12.25 -10.00
CA GLY A 77 8.23 12.04 -11.44
C GLY A 77 7.84 10.64 -11.94
N ALA A 78 7.37 9.73 -11.09
CA ALA A 78 6.83 8.45 -11.54
C ALA A 78 5.68 8.70 -12.54
N PRO A 79 5.74 8.17 -13.78
CA PRO A 79 4.73 8.46 -14.79
C PRO A 79 3.34 7.95 -14.40
N LEU A 80 2.30 8.64 -14.86
CA LEU A 80 0.93 8.15 -14.73
C LEU A 80 0.76 6.85 -15.54
N PRO A 81 0.10 5.85 -14.97
CA PRO A 81 -0.16 4.60 -15.69
C PRO A 81 -1.10 4.82 -16.89
N GLY A 82 -0.91 4.04 -17.95
CA GLY A 82 -1.79 4.02 -19.10
C GLY A 82 -3.22 3.56 -18.76
N LYS A 83 -4.16 3.74 -19.71
CA LYS A 83 -5.59 3.43 -19.47
C LYS A 83 -5.81 1.99 -19.01
N GLU A 84 -5.18 1.03 -19.67
CA GLU A 84 -5.30 -0.40 -19.34
C GLU A 84 -4.90 -0.68 -17.88
N VAL A 85 -3.75 -0.18 -17.47
CA VAL A 85 -3.25 -0.36 -16.09
C VAL A 85 -4.15 0.33 -15.07
N ARG A 86 -4.72 1.50 -15.41
CA ARG A 86 -5.69 2.18 -14.55
C ARG A 86 -6.95 1.36 -14.33
N ASP A 87 -7.43 0.69 -15.38
CA ASP A 87 -8.60 -0.21 -15.30
C ASP A 87 -8.28 -1.42 -14.41
N LEU A 88 -7.10 -2.04 -14.57
CA LEU A 88 -6.62 -3.13 -13.71
C LEU A 88 -6.49 -2.71 -12.23
N LEU A 89 -5.89 -1.54 -11.96
CA LEU A 89 -5.77 -1.01 -10.60
C LEU A 89 -7.13 -0.77 -9.94
N ARG A 90 -8.11 -0.30 -10.71
CA ARG A 90 -9.50 -0.15 -10.24
C ARG A 90 -10.08 -1.50 -9.86
N ASP A 91 -9.96 -2.50 -10.73
CA ASP A 91 -10.53 -3.83 -10.51
C ASP A 91 -9.91 -4.53 -9.29
N VAL A 92 -8.59 -4.41 -9.08
CA VAL A 92 -7.91 -4.90 -7.87
C VAL A 92 -8.43 -4.17 -6.62
N SER A 93 -8.52 -2.85 -6.68
CA SER A 93 -9.00 -2.05 -5.54
C SER A 93 -10.45 -2.40 -5.18
N ASP A 94 -11.32 -2.60 -6.15
CA ASP A 94 -12.73 -2.96 -5.92
C ASP A 94 -12.86 -4.37 -5.33
N ARG A 95 -12.06 -5.32 -5.82
CA ARG A 95 -12.02 -6.71 -5.33
C ARG A 95 -11.69 -6.79 -3.85
N HIS A 96 -10.77 -5.98 -3.37
CA HIS A 96 -10.29 -6.01 -1.98
C HIS A 96 -10.96 -4.98 -1.07
N ALA A 97 -11.79 -4.07 -1.59
CA ALA A 97 -12.37 -2.92 -0.88
C ALA A 97 -13.00 -3.26 0.47
N LYS A 98 -13.69 -4.40 0.56
CA LYS A 98 -14.39 -4.84 1.78
C LYS A 98 -13.46 -5.17 2.95
N HIS A 99 -12.17 -5.46 2.67
CA HIS A 99 -11.17 -5.80 3.68
C HIS A 99 -10.26 -4.61 4.03
N VAL A 100 -10.38 -3.49 3.30
CA VAL A 100 -9.53 -2.32 3.47
C VAL A 100 -10.18 -1.33 4.44
N ALA A 101 -9.42 -0.91 5.45
CA ALA A 101 -9.82 0.12 6.40
C ALA A 101 -9.62 1.52 5.82
N CYS A 102 -8.43 1.77 5.30
CA CYS A 102 -8.09 3.02 4.61
C CYS A 102 -6.96 2.83 3.60
N VAL A 103 -6.90 3.75 2.64
CA VAL A 103 -5.78 3.87 1.69
C VAL A 103 -5.21 5.27 1.81
N CYS A 104 -3.89 5.38 1.91
CA CYS A 104 -3.17 6.64 1.89
C CYS A 104 -2.18 6.66 0.72
N HIS A 105 -2.26 7.69 -0.11
CA HIS A 105 -1.27 7.94 -1.16
C HIS A 105 -0.35 9.08 -0.73
N VAL A 106 0.94 8.80 -0.61
CA VAL A 106 1.99 9.80 -0.43
C VAL A 106 2.52 10.13 -1.82
N VAL A 107 2.16 11.30 -2.34
CA VAL A 107 2.59 11.78 -3.66
C VAL A 107 3.76 12.73 -3.47
N GLU A 108 4.98 12.24 -3.68
CA GLU A 108 6.19 13.04 -3.52
C GLU A 108 6.34 14.04 -4.66
N GLY A 109 6.71 15.28 -4.32
CA GLY A 109 6.92 16.35 -5.29
C GLY A 109 5.78 17.36 -5.33
N SER A 110 5.84 18.27 -6.31
CA SER A 110 4.92 19.39 -6.43
C SER A 110 4.69 19.76 -7.91
N GLY A 111 3.80 20.72 -8.16
CA GLY A 111 3.51 21.25 -9.48
C GLY A 111 2.46 20.44 -10.24
N PHE A 112 2.43 20.66 -11.57
CA PHE A 112 1.40 20.12 -12.44
C PHE A 112 1.29 18.59 -12.39
N TRP A 113 2.43 17.88 -12.35
CA TRP A 113 2.46 16.42 -12.27
C TRP A 113 1.78 15.90 -10.99
N ALA A 114 2.14 16.46 -9.84
CA ALA A 114 1.54 16.05 -8.56
C ALA A 114 0.03 16.31 -8.54
N SER A 115 -0.41 17.45 -9.06
CA SER A 115 -1.83 17.80 -9.17
C SER A 115 -2.58 16.86 -10.12
N ALA A 116 -1.99 16.48 -11.25
CA ALA A 116 -2.58 15.54 -12.20
C ALA A 116 -2.73 14.14 -11.57
N LEU A 117 -1.71 13.68 -10.85
CA LEU A 117 -1.74 12.39 -10.14
C LEU A 117 -2.79 12.40 -9.02
N GLN A 118 -2.86 13.46 -8.21
CA GLN A 118 -3.88 13.60 -7.16
C GLN A 118 -5.30 13.59 -7.75
N SER A 119 -5.52 14.29 -8.84
CA SER A 119 -6.81 14.31 -9.55
C SER A 119 -7.18 12.91 -10.07
N PHE A 120 -6.21 12.18 -10.61
CA PHE A 120 -6.39 10.80 -11.06
C PHE A 120 -6.78 9.87 -9.89
N LEU A 121 -6.03 9.89 -8.78
CA LEU A 121 -6.29 9.06 -7.60
C LEU A 121 -7.66 9.37 -6.98
N THR A 122 -8.02 10.64 -6.90
CA THR A 122 -9.33 11.07 -6.43
C THR A 122 -10.44 10.58 -7.35
N GLY A 123 -10.29 10.72 -8.66
CA GLY A 123 -11.24 10.22 -9.65
C GLY A 123 -11.44 8.71 -9.57
N LEU A 124 -10.35 7.95 -9.38
CA LEU A 124 -10.40 6.51 -9.21
C LEU A 124 -11.22 6.08 -7.97
N HIS A 125 -11.13 6.85 -6.89
CA HIS A 125 -11.89 6.59 -5.67
C HIS A 125 -13.39 6.90 -5.84
N TRP A 126 -13.74 8.03 -6.48
CA TRP A 126 -15.13 8.45 -6.67
C TRP A 126 -15.92 7.54 -7.62
N LEU A 127 -15.25 6.98 -8.64
CA LEU A 127 -15.88 6.06 -9.59
C LEU A 127 -16.21 4.69 -8.99
N SER A 128 -15.59 4.34 -7.89
CA SER A 128 -15.79 3.09 -7.16
C SER A 128 -16.51 3.41 -5.86
N GLN A 129 -17.70 2.88 -5.62
CA GLN A 129 -18.45 3.05 -4.35
C GLN A 129 -17.72 2.32 -3.19
N ARG A 130 -16.51 2.75 -2.88
CA ARG A 130 -15.63 2.10 -1.89
C ARG A 130 -16.01 2.50 -0.48
N SER A 131 -16.03 1.53 0.41
CA SER A 131 -16.40 1.71 1.83
C SER A 131 -15.23 2.13 2.72
N TYR A 132 -14.02 2.32 2.17
CA TYR A 132 -12.83 2.71 2.93
C TYR A 132 -12.50 4.20 2.80
N SER A 133 -11.82 4.74 3.82
CA SER A 133 -11.34 6.13 3.80
C SER A 133 -10.14 6.28 2.87
N LEU A 134 -10.11 7.32 2.05
CA LEU A 134 -8.97 7.69 1.20
C LEU A 134 -8.34 9.00 1.70
N HIS A 135 -7.01 9.04 1.72
CA HIS A 135 -6.24 10.26 1.94
C HIS A 135 -5.10 10.38 0.93
N ILE A 136 -4.83 11.60 0.51
CA ILE A 136 -3.69 11.92 -0.36
C ILE A 136 -2.91 13.04 0.31
N CYS A 137 -1.63 12.83 0.54
CA CYS A 137 -0.72 13.78 1.16
C CYS A 137 0.59 13.88 0.39
N SER A 138 1.43 14.84 0.75
CA SER A 138 2.71 15.10 0.08
C SER A 138 3.93 14.54 0.80
N ASP A 139 3.74 14.08 2.04
CA ASP A 139 4.86 13.61 2.87
C ASP A 139 4.47 12.43 3.78
N ILE A 140 5.49 11.68 4.17
CA ILE A 140 5.38 10.46 4.98
C ILE A 140 4.87 10.74 6.39
N ALA A 141 5.26 11.87 7.00
CA ALA A 141 4.84 12.20 8.36
C ALA A 141 3.33 12.45 8.41
N ALA A 142 2.77 13.16 7.41
CA ALA A 142 1.33 13.37 7.30
C ALA A 142 0.57 12.05 7.16
N ALA A 143 1.07 11.10 6.34
CA ALA A 143 0.49 9.77 6.21
C ALA A 143 0.50 9.02 7.55
N ALA A 144 1.63 9.03 8.25
CA ALA A 144 1.80 8.36 9.55
C ALA A 144 0.89 8.94 10.63
N GLN A 145 0.55 10.21 10.58
CA GLN A 145 -0.39 10.85 11.49
C GLN A 145 -1.85 10.53 11.16
N TRP A 146 -2.20 10.43 9.88
CA TRP A 146 -3.58 10.23 9.47
C TRP A 146 -4.05 8.76 9.54
N VAL A 147 -3.25 7.81 9.05
CA VAL A 147 -3.63 6.40 8.91
C VAL A 147 -4.08 5.73 10.22
N PRO A 148 -3.46 5.96 11.39
CA PRO A 148 -3.84 5.29 12.63
C PRO A 148 -5.31 5.45 13.03
N GLY A 149 -5.90 6.62 12.77
CA GLY A 149 -7.30 6.91 13.11
C GLY A 149 -8.30 6.00 12.40
N PRO A 150 -8.45 6.08 11.07
CA PRO A 150 -9.38 5.23 10.32
C PRO A 150 -9.00 3.74 10.40
N HIS A 151 -7.71 3.42 10.52
CA HIS A 151 -7.24 2.05 10.72
C HIS A 151 -7.82 1.45 11.99
N ALA A 152 -7.59 2.07 13.15
CA ALA A 152 -8.07 1.59 14.45
C ALA A 152 -9.60 1.55 14.53
N GLN A 153 -10.28 2.51 13.90
CA GLN A 153 -11.72 2.55 13.87
C GLN A 153 -12.32 1.27 13.27
N ARG A 154 -11.71 0.75 12.19
CA ARG A 154 -12.22 -0.41 11.47
C ARG A 154 -11.63 -1.73 11.98
N THR A 155 -10.31 -1.81 12.15
CA THR A 155 -9.60 -3.07 12.47
C THR A 155 -9.52 -3.35 13.96
N LYS A 156 -9.73 -2.34 14.81
CA LYS A 156 -9.47 -2.36 16.27
C LYS A 156 -7.99 -2.54 16.64
N VAL A 157 -7.09 -2.49 15.67
CA VAL A 157 -5.64 -2.53 15.88
C VAL A 157 -5.11 -1.11 16.00
N THR A 158 -4.32 -0.85 17.04
CA THR A 158 -3.69 0.46 17.26
C THR A 158 -2.32 0.51 16.59
N LEU A 159 -2.07 1.57 15.83
CA LEU A 159 -0.79 1.88 15.22
C LEU A 159 -0.18 3.10 15.90
N ALA A 160 1.10 2.99 16.29
CA ALA A 160 1.86 4.13 16.78
C ALA A 160 2.38 4.95 15.57
N PRO A 161 2.06 6.26 15.47
CA PRO A 161 2.47 7.08 14.31
C PRO A 161 3.97 7.06 14.05
N ALA A 162 4.81 7.13 15.09
CA ALA A 162 6.27 7.12 14.94
C ALA A 162 6.81 5.79 14.37
N GLU A 163 6.25 4.65 14.80
CA GLU A 163 6.63 3.34 14.27
C GLU A 163 6.16 3.17 12.83
N LEU A 164 4.94 3.65 12.52
CA LEU A 164 4.41 3.63 11.15
C LEU A 164 5.28 4.49 10.21
N GLU A 165 5.69 5.68 10.66
CA GLU A 165 6.60 6.53 9.89
C GLU A 165 7.92 5.83 9.59
N GLN A 166 8.51 5.15 10.59
CA GLN A 166 9.73 4.36 10.39
C GLN A 166 9.52 3.24 9.37
N ALA A 167 8.40 2.54 9.43
CA ALA A 167 8.05 1.48 8.47
C ALA A 167 7.92 2.01 7.03
N ILE A 168 7.27 3.17 6.85
CA ILE A 168 7.14 3.81 5.53
C ILE A 168 8.51 4.25 5.01
N ARG A 169 9.34 4.90 5.85
CA ARG A 169 10.69 5.33 5.50
C ARG A 169 11.60 4.15 5.14
N PHE A 170 11.47 3.01 5.84
CA PHE A 170 12.21 1.79 5.49
C PHE A 170 11.99 1.38 4.04
N VAL A 171 10.75 1.42 3.56
CA VAL A 171 10.42 1.08 2.16
C VAL A 171 10.90 2.18 1.22
N ARG A 172 10.70 3.46 1.59
CA ARG A 172 11.09 4.60 0.76
C ARG A 172 12.59 4.66 0.47
N ASN A 173 13.42 4.34 1.47
CA ASN A 173 14.88 4.43 1.36
C ASN A 173 15.53 3.26 0.59
N ARG A 174 14.73 2.38 -0.03
CA ARG A 174 15.24 1.27 -0.85
C ARG A 174 15.71 1.70 -2.24
N VAL A 175 15.44 2.91 -2.66
CA VAL A 175 15.65 3.40 -4.03
C VAL A 175 16.82 4.39 -4.13
N ASP A 176 17.58 4.58 -3.06
CA ASP A 176 18.78 5.44 -3.05
C ASP A 176 20.07 4.63 -3.28
#